data_15dc33ba4a3cb7ea0857a272114137ca
#
_entry.id   15dc33ba4a3cb7ea0857a272114137ca
#
_cell.length_a   1.000
_cell.length_b   1.000
_cell.length_c   1.000
_cell.angle_alpha   90.00
_cell.angle_beta   90.00
_cell.angle_gamma   90.00
#
_symmetry.space_group_name_H-M   'P 1'
#
loop_
_entity.id
_entity.type
_entity.pdbx_description
1 polymer ?
#
loop_
_entity_poly.entity_id
_entity_poly.type
_entity_poly.pdbx_seq_one_letter_code
_entity_poly.pdbx_strand_id
1 'polypeptide(L)'
;YNHMAIYLRWCMEHDLMGEEFLAEYGEVVEKVKADSASVDLREFIRDELDGCLFSVLFNHQGRAFAGYYYGEGDSPYYPADVDDNALCFFGPERYHSDEFQDEAYLFIPFDEDYYQAMAEVIEERFANWQGQDFDEDTLEPSEVAQAIMEYLDCECTYFPSMADDDPIMSAYSYAQRLGVREGFVPVLIQADDETLLECLVMNADPKNDVDIYEFDLKAVTEYRKKMLSTPVKDGKTVLEELTGQRKEEAEDDDMDWDEEVLGEMEGGEPNDRFSSYWDDDTEMTYPLILAKIPVKNPWEIFAYLPFGNWNDCPDTPELMAAAKYWFQQHGAIPAAMSHDELEFELP
;
A
#
# COMPACT_ATOMS: atom_id res chain seq x y z
N TYR A 1 -6.97 22.81 -2.07
CA TYR A 1 -6.37 22.48 -0.76
C TYR A 1 -7.22 22.88 0.46
N ASN A 2 -8.23 23.75 0.33
CA ASN A 2 -8.97 24.26 1.49
C ASN A 2 -9.72 23.14 2.24
N HIS A 3 -10.46 22.29 1.51
CA HIS A 3 -11.15 21.13 2.10
C HIS A 3 -10.18 20.15 2.76
N MET A 4 -9.02 19.92 2.13
CA MET A 4 -7.98 19.04 2.69
C MET A 4 -7.40 19.61 3.98
N ALA A 5 -7.18 20.94 4.02
CA ALA A 5 -6.67 21.62 5.21
C ALA A 5 -7.66 21.56 6.38
N ILE A 6 -8.96 21.61 6.09
CA ILE A 6 -10.03 21.44 7.09
C ILE A 6 -9.96 20.03 7.70
N TYR A 7 -9.93 19.03 6.85
CA TYR A 7 -9.88 17.62 7.30
C TYR A 7 -8.59 17.30 8.06
N LEU A 8 -7.45 17.69 7.51
CA LEU A 8 -6.14 17.48 8.14
C LEU A 8 -6.07 18.16 9.52
N ARG A 9 -6.54 19.40 9.64
CA ARG A 9 -6.59 20.11 10.92
C ARG A 9 -7.42 19.35 11.94
N TRP A 10 -8.61 18.90 11.54
CA TRP A 10 -9.49 18.12 12.42
C TRP A 10 -8.80 16.83 12.89
N CYS A 11 -8.15 16.09 12.00
CA CYS A 11 -7.39 14.89 12.36
C CYS A 11 -6.22 15.18 13.31
N MET A 12 -5.49 16.30 13.12
CA MET A 12 -4.43 16.71 14.03
C MET A 12 -4.98 17.03 15.43
N GLU A 13 -6.11 17.74 15.51
CA GLU A 13 -6.75 18.14 16.77
C GLU A 13 -7.33 16.93 17.54
N HIS A 14 -7.63 15.80 16.85
CA HIS A 14 -8.21 14.58 17.39
C HIS A 14 -7.22 13.42 17.57
N ASP A 15 -5.90 13.69 17.50
CA ASP A 15 -4.85 12.69 17.72
C ASP A 15 -4.89 11.52 16.72
N LEU A 16 -5.33 11.75 15.48
CA LEU A 16 -5.46 10.74 14.43
C LEU A 16 -4.25 10.64 13.50
N MET A 17 -3.16 11.33 13.79
CA MET A 17 -1.94 11.31 12.98
C MET A 17 -1.06 10.11 13.32
N GLY A 18 -0.40 9.54 12.29
CA GLY A 18 0.48 8.39 12.43
C GLY A 18 1.82 8.72 13.11
N GLU A 19 2.48 7.72 13.65
CA GLU A 19 3.75 7.89 14.38
C GLU A 19 4.85 8.51 13.51
N GLU A 20 4.96 8.11 12.24
CA GLU A 20 5.94 8.68 11.30
C GLU A 20 5.66 10.15 11.01
N PHE A 21 4.38 10.48 10.77
CA PHE A 21 3.99 11.87 10.59
C PHE A 21 4.33 12.70 11.83
N LEU A 22 4.07 12.18 13.02
CA LEU A 22 4.39 12.85 14.27
C LEU A 22 5.92 12.96 14.51
N ALA A 23 6.69 11.99 14.07
CA ALA A 23 8.15 12.03 14.17
C ALA A 23 8.75 13.13 13.27
N GLU A 24 8.20 13.36 12.08
CA GLU A 24 8.67 14.37 11.14
C GLU A 24 8.04 15.74 11.37
N TYR A 25 6.71 15.78 11.61
CA TYR A 25 5.92 17.01 11.66
C TYR A 25 5.24 17.26 13.02
N GLY A 26 5.65 16.59 14.08
CA GLY A 26 5.04 16.74 15.42
C GLY A 26 5.03 18.18 15.94
N GLU A 27 6.08 18.99 15.63
CA GLU A 27 6.10 20.41 15.96
C GLU A 27 5.01 21.22 15.24
N VAL A 28 4.64 20.81 14.02
CA VAL A 28 3.55 21.43 13.26
C VAL A 28 2.21 21.10 13.93
N VAL A 29 2.00 19.84 14.29
CA VAL A 29 0.79 19.39 15.01
C VAL A 29 0.60 20.16 16.31
N GLU A 30 1.63 20.28 17.12
CA GLU A 30 1.58 21.03 18.38
C GLU A 30 1.28 22.53 18.16
N LYS A 31 1.83 23.12 17.10
CA LYS A 31 1.52 24.53 16.72
C LYS A 31 0.05 24.67 16.31
N VAL A 32 -0.47 23.77 15.49
CA VAL A 32 -1.87 23.77 15.05
C VAL A 32 -2.82 23.64 16.25
N LYS A 33 -2.53 22.72 17.17
CA LYS A 33 -3.32 22.53 18.41
C LYS A 33 -3.28 23.74 19.33
N ALA A 34 -2.14 24.44 19.39
CA ALA A 34 -1.98 25.61 20.26
C ALA A 34 -2.59 26.89 19.66
N ASP A 35 -2.40 27.11 18.38
CA ASP A 35 -2.91 28.24 17.59
C ASP A 35 -2.95 27.86 16.12
N SER A 36 -4.11 27.46 15.64
CA SER A 36 -4.32 27.01 14.27
C SER A 36 -3.98 28.05 13.21
N ALA A 37 -4.03 29.34 13.53
CA ALA A 37 -3.64 30.40 12.63
C ALA A 37 -2.12 30.55 12.46
N SER A 38 -1.32 29.86 13.30
CA SER A 38 0.15 29.92 13.26
C SER A 38 0.76 29.15 12.08
N VAL A 39 0.00 28.26 11.44
CA VAL A 39 0.43 27.42 10.31
C VAL A 39 -0.59 27.51 9.17
N ASP A 40 -0.15 27.87 7.97
CA ASP A 40 -1.00 27.74 6.78
C ASP A 40 -0.96 26.29 6.27
N LEU A 41 -1.93 25.49 6.68
CA LEU A 41 -2.03 24.07 6.30
C LEU A 41 -2.19 23.85 4.80
N ARG A 42 -2.65 24.83 4.03
CA ARG A 42 -2.74 24.75 2.55
C ARG A 42 -1.34 24.78 1.92
N GLU A 43 -0.48 25.68 2.44
CA GLU A 43 0.94 25.71 2.05
C GLU A 43 1.66 24.45 2.51
N PHE A 44 1.41 24.01 3.73
CA PHE A 44 1.97 22.78 4.27
C PHE A 44 1.60 21.55 3.42
N ILE A 45 0.32 21.38 3.04
CA ILE A 45 -0.11 20.28 2.16
C ILE A 45 0.58 20.37 0.80
N ARG A 46 0.66 21.56 0.22
CA ARG A 46 1.29 21.75 -1.10
C ARG A 46 2.80 21.45 -1.09
N ASP A 47 3.50 21.94 -0.10
CA ASP A 47 4.96 22.02 -0.11
C ASP A 47 5.63 20.82 0.61
N GLU A 48 4.97 20.24 1.63
CA GLU A 48 5.51 19.15 2.44
C GLU A 48 4.81 17.80 2.15
N LEU A 49 3.53 17.80 1.74
CA LEU A 49 2.74 16.61 1.47
C LEU A 49 2.44 16.39 -0.03
N ASP A 50 3.21 17.03 -0.92
CA ASP A 50 3.05 16.91 -2.39
C ASP A 50 1.62 17.20 -2.91
N GLY A 51 0.85 17.98 -2.16
CA GLY A 51 -0.51 18.38 -2.52
C GLY A 51 -1.59 17.34 -2.26
N CYS A 52 -1.31 16.27 -1.53
CA CYS A 52 -2.22 15.16 -1.28
C CYS A 52 -2.29 14.81 0.22
N LEU A 53 -3.41 14.24 0.66
CA LEU A 53 -3.54 13.57 1.95
C LEU A 53 -3.56 12.06 1.71
N PHE A 54 -2.46 11.41 2.06
CA PHE A 54 -2.33 9.96 1.96
C PHE A 54 -2.75 9.28 3.25
N SER A 55 -3.32 8.09 3.15
CA SER A 55 -3.76 7.31 4.31
C SER A 55 -2.64 7.03 5.31
N VAL A 56 -1.39 6.89 4.85
CA VAL A 56 -0.21 6.67 5.69
C VAL A 56 0.09 7.82 6.65
N LEU A 57 -0.44 9.03 6.41
CA LEU A 57 -0.26 10.17 7.31
C LEU A 57 -0.99 9.99 8.63
N PHE A 58 -1.98 9.11 8.66
CA PHE A 58 -2.87 8.89 9.79
C PHE A 58 -2.48 7.63 10.58
N ASN A 59 -2.81 7.63 11.88
CA ASN A 59 -2.76 6.41 12.66
C ASN A 59 -3.85 5.43 12.21
N HIS A 60 -3.87 4.25 12.79
CA HIS A 60 -4.81 3.21 12.43
C HIS A 60 -6.28 3.69 12.43
N GLN A 61 -6.72 4.35 13.50
CA GLN A 61 -8.10 4.88 13.62
C GLN A 61 -8.38 5.97 12.57
N GLY A 62 -7.40 6.87 12.35
CA GLY A 62 -7.51 7.92 11.34
C GLY A 62 -7.60 7.37 9.92
N ARG A 63 -6.85 6.31 9.60
CA ARG A 63 -6.93 5.61 8.31
C ARG A 63 -8.30 4.97 8.08
N ALA A 64 -8.76 4.19 9.05
CA ALA A 64 -10.06 3.53 8.95
C ALA A 64 -11.20 4.54 8.81
N PHE A 65 -11.15 5.64 9.55
CA PHE A 65 -12.14 6.72 9.39
C PHE A 65 -12.00 7.45 8.06
N ALA A 66 -10.80 7.68 7.56
CA ALA A 66 -10.60 8.29 6.25
C ALA A 66 -11.15 7.41 5.11
N GLY A 67 -10.91 6.09 5.15
CA GLY A 67 -11.50 5.14 4.22
C GLY A 67 -13.03 5.15 4.25
N TYR A 68 -13.63 5.18 5.43
CA TYR A 68 -15.09 5.26 5.59
C TYR A 68 -15.69 6.58 5.11
N TYR A 69 -14.99 7.71 5.28
CA TYR A 69 -15.58 9.04 5.12
C TYR A 69 -15.03 9.85 3.94
N TYR A 70 -13.77 9.65 3.57
CA TYR A 70 -13.09 10.39 2.49
C TYR A 70 -12.96 9.58 1.21
N GLY A 71 -13.16 8.26 1.26
CA GLY A 71 -13.13 7.37 0.11
C GLY A 71 -14.32 7.59 -0.85
N GLU A 72 -14.26 6.98 -2.01
CA GLU A 72 -15.37 7.00 -2.97
C GLU A 72 -16.45 5.98 -2.54
N GLY A 73 -17.64 6.42 -2.23
CA GLY A 73 -18.74 5.55 -1.79
C GLY A 73 -20.08 6.24 -1.69
N ASP A 74 -21.14 5.43 -1.48
CA ASP A 74 -22.54 5.88 -1.55
C ASP A 74 -22.99 6.79 -0.40
N SER A 75 -22.20 6.94 0.69
CA SER A 75 -22.44 7.81 1.84
C SER A 75 -22.07 7.11 3.18
N PRO A 76 -21.51 7.78 4.18
CA PRO A 76 -21.18 9.20 4.18
C PRO A 76 -19.93 9.50 3.34
N TYR A 77 -19.91 10.67 2.68
CA TYR A 77 -18.82 11.07 1.78
C TYR A 77 -18.41 12.51 2.07
N TYR A 78 -17.16 12.74 2.46
CA TYR A 78 -16.66 14.05 2.88
C TYR A 78 -16.88 15.18 1.87
N PRO A 79 -16.60 15.01 0.56
CA PRO A 79 -16.89 16.04 -0.43
C PRO A 79 -18.36 16.43 -0.50
N ALA A 80 -19.28 15.48 -0.37
CA ALA A 80 -20.72 15.76 -0.37
C ALA A 80 -21.13 16.55 0.88
N ASP A 81 -20.61 16.18 2.06
CA ASP A 81 -20.86 16.93 3.29
C ASP A 81 -20.29 18.36 3.22
N VAL A 82 -19.15 18.56 2.55
CA VAL A 82 -18.61 19.91 2.29
C VAL A 82 -19.55 20.74 1.44
N ASP A 83 -20.10 20.17 0.36
CA ASP A 83 -21.05 20.86 -0.52
C ASP A 83 -22.37 21.18 0.20
N ASP A 84 -22.93 20.22 0.92
CA ASP A 84 -24.17 20.40 1.71
C ASP A 84 -23.98 21.45 2.83
N ASN A 85 -22.85 21.39 3.54
CA ASN A 85 -22.53 22.36 4.56
C ASN A 85 -22.34 23.76 3.95
N ALA A 86 -21.65 23.87 2.81
CA ALA A 86 -21.46 25.14 2.12
C ALA A 86 -22.78 25.77 1.70
N LEU A 87 -23.72 24.97 1.19
CA LEU A 87 -25.07 25.44 0.86
C LEU A 87 -25.79 25.99 2.09
N CYS A 88 -25.69 25.30 3.22
CA CYS A 88 -26.30 25.75 4.48
C CYS A 88 -25.62 26.98 5.07
N PHE A 89 -24.30 27.01 5.09
CA PHE A 89 -23.49 28.05 5.75
C PHE A 89 -23.50 29.36 4.97
N PHE A 90 -23.27 29.31 3.66
CA PHE A 90 -23.20 30.50 2.82
C PHE A 90 -24.57 30.93 2.23
N GLY A 91 -25.53 30.01 2.24
CA GLY A 91 -26.85 30.20 1.65
C GLY A 91 -26.86 30.02 0.12
N PRO A 92 -28.08 29.79 -0.46
CA PRO A 92 -28.19 29.38 -1.85
C PRO A 92 -27.74 30.47 -2.85
N GLU A 93 -27.87 31.75 -2.49
CA GLU A 93 -27.46 32.85 -3.39
C GLU A 93 -25.95 32.89 -3.61
N ARG A 94 -25.17 32.64 -2.54
CA ARG A 94 -23.70 32.62 -2.63
C ARG A 94 -23.20 31.29 -3.16
N TYR A 95 -23.81 30.18 -2.74
CA TYR A 95 -23.47 28.84 -3.20
C TYR A 95 -23.57 28.71 -4.72
N HIS A 96 -24.64 29.23 -5.35
CA HIS A 96 -24.84 29.21 -6.81
C HIS A 96 -24.21 30.42 -7.53
N SER A 97 -23.33 31.14 -6.88
CA SER A 97 -22.61 32.25 -7.52
C SER A 97 -21.35 31.76 -8.25
N ASP A 98 -20.78 32.63 -9.08
CA ASP A 98 -19.51 32.38 -9.77
C ASP A 98 -18.35 32.11 -8.80
N GLU A 99 -18.47 32.41 -7.49
CA GLU A 99 -17.48 32.16 -6.47
C GLU A 99 -17.27 30.66 -6.24
N PHE A 100 -18.35 29.88 -6.20
CA PHE A 100 -18.29 28.44 -5.95
C PHE A 100 -18.43 27.59 -7.22
N GLN A 101 -18.87 28.17 -8.34
CA GLN A 101 -18.97 27.50 -9.65
C GLN A 101 -19.80 26.19 -9.62
N ASP A 102 -20.77 26.09 -8.70
CA ASP A 102 -21.54 24.88 -8.37
C ASP A 102 -20.69 23.67 -7.92
N GLU A 103 -19.44 23.92 -7.48
CA GLU A 103 -18.49 22.94 -6.97
C GLU A 103 -17.85 23.47 -5.68
N ALA A 104 -18.66 23.67 -4.63
CA ALA A 104 -18.21 24.28 -3.38
C ALA A 104 -17.05 23.51 -2.75
N TYR A 105 -17.02 22.20 -2.88
CA TYR A 105 -15.92 21.35 -2.41
C TYR A 105 -14.55 21.88 -2.83
N LEU A 106 -14.40 22.40 -4.04
CA LEU A 106 -13.15 22.94 -4.57
C LEU A 106 -12.86 24.40 -4.12
N PHE A 107 -13.92 25.18 -3.84
CA PHE A 107 -13.83 26.65 -3.72
C PHE A 107 -14.15 27.19 -2.33
N ILE A 108 -14.52 26.34 -1.35
CA ILE A 108 -14.77 26.77 0.03
C ILE A 108 -13.58 27.54 0.59
N PRO A 109 -13.79 28.54 1.46
CA PRO A 109 -12.70 29.21 2.16
C PRO A 109 -12.10 28.31 3.25
N PHE A 110 -10.85 28.59 3.62
CA PHE A 110 -10.23 28.05 4.82
C PHE A 110 -10.11 29.17 5.85
N ASP A 111 -11.20 29.40 6.55
CA ASP A 111 -11.28 30.37 7.66
C ASP A 111 -11.88 29.67 8.91
N GLU A 112 -11.74 30.34 10.05
CA GLU A 112 -12.11 29.73 11.34
C GLU A 112 -13.61 29.47 11.45
N ASP A 113 -14.45 30.37 10.94
CA ASP A 113 -15.91 30.23 11.07
C ASP A 113 -16.41 29.02 10.26
N TYR A 114 -15.89 28.86 9.03
CA TYR A 114 -16.25 27.71 8.19
C TYR A 114 -15.62 26.41 8.70
N TYR A 115 -14.37 26.47 9.21
CA TYR A 115 -13.75 25.32 9.85
C TYR A 115 -14.60 24.79 11.00
N GLN A 116 -15.08 25.64 11.91
CA GLN A 116 -15.90 25.19 13.02
C GLN A 116 -17.21 24.52 12.56
N ALA A 117 -17.84 25.07 11.52
CA ALA A 117 -19.04 24.47 10.95
C ALA A 117 -18.79 23.07 10.35
N MET A 118 -17.66 22.89 9.65
CA MET A 118 -17.28 21.59 9.10
C MET A 118 -16.78 20.62 10.18
N ALA A 119 -16.08 21.11 11.20
CA ALA A 119 -15.61 20.28 12.30
C ALA A 119 -16.78 19.61 13.04
N GLU A 120 -17.92 20.33 13.22
CA GLU A 120 -19.14 19.73 13.80
C GLU A 120 -19.68 18.58 12.94
N VAL A 121 -19.64 18.71 11.61
CA VAL A 121 -20.08 17.66 10.69
C VAL A 121 -19.14 16.44 10.75
N ILE A 122 -17.82 16.68 10.70
CA ILE A 122 -16.84 15.60 10.78
C ILE A 122 -16.94 14.87 12.13
N GLU A 123 -17.13 15.59 13.23
CA GLU A 123 -17.34 15.02 14.56
C GLU A 123 -18.58 14.11 14.64
N GLU A 124 -19.68 14.55 14.04
CA GLU A 124 -20.89 13.73 13.95
C GLU A 124 -20.67 12.44 13.14
N ARG A 125 -19.95 12.55 11.99
CA ARG A 125 -19.59 11.38 11.18
C ARG A 125 -18.67 10.43 11.93
N PHE A 126 -17.69 10.96 12.62
CA PHE A 126 -16.76 10.17 13.41
C PHE A 126 -17.47 9.45 14.59
N ALA A 127 -18.35 10.15 15.31
CA ALA A 127 -19.12 9.56 16.38
C ALA A 127 -20.09 8.46 15.87
N ASN A 128 -20.72 8.68 14.71
CA ASN A 128 -21.61 7.69 14.10
C ASN A 128 -20.82 6.47 13.60
N TRP A 129 -19.63 6.68 13.04
CA TRP A 129 -18.73 5.62 12.62
C TRP A 129 -18.26 4.77 13.82
N GLN A 130 -17.83 5.39 14.92
CA GLN A 130 -17.46 4.69 16.16
C GLN A 130 -18.62 3.90 16.80
N GLY A 131 -19.87 4.27 16.52
CA GLY A 131 -21.06 3.56 17.00
C GLY A 131 -21.50 2.37 16.13
N GLN A 132 -20.87 2.15 14.99
CA GLN A 132 -21.03 0.91 14.22
C GLN A 132 -20.15 -0.16 14.88
N ASP A 133 -20.65 -1.40 14.99
CA ASP A 133 -19.87 -2.54 15.50
C ASP A 133 -18.65 -2.77 14.57
N PHE A 134 -17.63 -1.97 14.75
CA PHE A 134 -16.31 -2.24 14.22
C PHE A 134 -15.72 -3.35 15.07
N ASP A 135 -15.51 -4.49 14.47
CA ASP A 135 -14.76 -5.55 15.10
C ASP A 135 -13.30 -5.07 15.18
N GLU A 136 -12.90 -4.55 16.36
CA GLU A 136 -11.53 -4.07 16.59
C GLU A 136 -10.50 -5.17 16.28
N ASP A 137 -10.89 -6.45 16.44
CA ASP A 137 -10.03 -7.61 16.15
C ASP A 137 -9.71 -7.73 14.64
N THR A 138 -10.55 -7.19 13.73
CA THR A 138 -10.27 -7.20 12.28
C THR A 138 -9.29 -6.11 11.83
N LEU A 139 -9.01 -5.15 12.70
CA LEU A 139 -8.13 -4.02 12.41
C LEU A 139 -6.69 -4.26 12.86
N GLU A 140 -6.46 -5.23 13.75
CA GLU A 140 -5.13 -5.61 14.19
C GLU A 140 -4.52 -6.65 13.25
N PRO A 141 -3.20 -6.59 13.00
CA PRO A 141 -2.53 -7.62 12.21
C PRO A 141 -2.69 -8.99 12.86
N SER A 142 -3.02 -10.00 12.07
CA SER A 142 -3.04 -11.39 12.50
C SER A 142 -1.66 -11.86 13.00
N GLU A 143 -1.60 -13.04 13.61
CA GLU A 143 -0.33 -13.65 14.02
C GLU A 143 0.60 -13.87 12.81
N VAL A 144 0.06 -14.27 11.65
CA VAL A 144 0.78 -14.42 10.38
C VAL A 144 1.34 -13.08 9.91
N ALA A 145 0.49 -12.04 9.88
CA ALA A 145 0.90 -10.70 9.47
C ALA A 145 2.01 -10.13 10.37
N GLN A 146 1.89 -10.31 11.69
CA GLN A 146 2.92 -9.90 12.64
C GLN A 146 4.25 -10.64 12.39
N ALA A 147 4.19 -11.96 12.16
CA ALA A 147 5.37 -12.77 11.87
C ALA A 147 6.03 -12.37 10.54
N ILE A 148 5.25 -12.08 9.48
CA ILE A 148 5.79 -11.56 8.20
C ILE A 148 6.50 -10.22 8.44
N MET A 149 5.89 -9.29 9.17
CA MET A 149 6.50 -7.99 9.48
C MET A 149 7.79 -8.15 10.32
N GLU A 150 7.79 -9.04 11.31
CA GLU A 150 8.99 -9.36 12.10
C GLU A 150 10.08 -10.00 11.22
N TYR A 151 9.69 -10.94 10.35
CA TYR A 151 10.61 -11.55 9.38
C TYR A 151 11.25 -10.50 8.48
N LEU A 152 10.49 -9.56 7.96
CA LEU A 152 10.98 -8.52 7.04
C LEU A 152 11.99 -7.58 7.71
N ASP A 153 11.86 -7.32 9.01
CA ASP A 153 12.76 -6.44 9.79
C ASP A 153 12.99 -5.09 9.07
N CYS A 154 11.91 -4.50 8.56
CA CYS A 154 11.88 -3.21 7.89
C CYS A 154 10.57 -2.47 8.21
N GLU A 155 10.47 -1.22 7.76
CA GLU A 155 9.26 -0.43 7.95
C GLU A 155 8.09 -1.03 7.15
N CYS A 156 7.01 -1.34 7.86
CA CYS A 156 5.80 -1.96 7.33
C CYS A 156 4.55 -1.19 7.76
N THR A 157 3.60 -1.07 6.85
CA THR A 157 2.26 -0.53 7.13
C THR A 157 1.23 -1.62 6.85
N TYR A 158 0.40 -1.96 7.84
CA TYR A 158 -0.67 -2.94 7.69
C TYR A 158 -1.96 -2.26 7.21
N PHE A 159 -2.66 -2.90 6.29
CA PHE A 159 -3.99 -2.56 5.82
C PHE A 159 -4.92 -3.74 6.07
N PRO A 160 -6.03 -3.57 6.81
CA PRO A 160 -7.05 -4.61 6.93
C PRO A 160 -7.75 -4.83 5.57
N SER A 161 -8.52 -5.90 5.47
CA SER A 161 -9.42 -6.12 4.33
C SER A 161 -10.37 -4.94 4.14
N MET A 162 -10.56 -4.50 2.89
CA MET A 162 -11.41 -3.36 2.55
C MET A 162 -12.07 -3.54 1.19
N ALA A 163 -13.24 -2.92 1.01
CA ALA A 163 -14.00 -2.97 -0.23
C ALA A 163 -13.45 -2.04 -1.33
N ASP A 164 -12.58 -1.10 -0.97
CA ASP A 164 -11.95 -0.13 -1.88
C ASP A 164 -10.45 -0.08 -1.60
N ASP A 165 -9.62 -0.24 -2.63
CA ASP A 165 -8.15 -0.24 -2.52
C ASP A 165 -7.51 1.14 -2.72
N ASP A 166 -8.28 2.23 -2.92
CA ASP A 166 -7.73 3.57 -3.07
C ASP A 166 -6.78 3.98 -1.93
N PRO A 167 -7.05 3.67 -0.65
CA PRO A 167 -6.10 3.94 0.43
C PRO A 167 -4.77 3.19 0.28
N ILE A 168 -4.82 1.93 -0.19
CA ILE A 168 -3.65 1.08 -0.43
C ILE A 168 -2.83 1.63 -1.59
N MET A 169 -3.48 1.90 -2.73
CA MET A 169 -2.84 2.42 -3.94
C MET A 169 -2.24 3.82 -3.72
N SER A 170 -2.92 4.66 -2.95
CA SER A 170 -2.40 5.98 -2.54
C SER A 170 -1.15 5.85 -1.70
N ALA A 171 -1.16 4.96 -0.70
CA ALA A 171 0.00 4.71 0.15
C ALA A 171 1.17 4.11 -0.64
N TYR A 172 0.89 3.16 -1.52
CA TYR A 172 1.89 2.54 -2.40
C TYR A 172 2.55 3.58 -3.31
N SER A 173 1.74 4.41 -3.99
CA SER A 173 2.23 5.48 -4.87
C SER A 173 3.06 6.54 -4.11
N TYR A 174 2.68 6.84 -2.87
CA TYR A 174 3.47 7.71 -2.00
C TYR A 174 4.81 7.06 -1.64
N ALA A 175 4.78 5.80 -1.20
CA ALA A 175 5.98 5.06 -0.85
C ALA A 175 6.95 4.91 -2.04
N GLN A 176 6.45 4.75 -3.27
CA GLN A 176 7.30 4.72 -4.46
C GLN A 176 8.09 6.03 -4.66
N ARG A 177 7.40 7.18 -4.54
CA ARG A 177 8.07 8.48 -4.66
C ARG A 177 9.09 8.70 -3.56
N LEU A 178 8.75 8.30 -2.34
CA LEU A 178 9.64 8.37 -1.19
C LEU A 178 10.84 7.44 -1.36
N GLY A 179 10.63 6.20 -1.82
CA GLY A 179 11.64 5.18 -1.99
C GLY A 179 12.77 5.58 -2.95
N VAL A 180 12.45 6.31 -4.02
CA VAL A 180 13.45 6.88 -4.93
C VAL A 180 14.40 7.84 -4.19
N ARG A 181 13.90 8.57 -3.23
CA ARG A 181 14.65 9.57 -2.45
C ARG A 181 15.41 8.92 -1.29
N GLU A 182 14.80 7.97 -0.60
CA GLU A 182 15.31 7.38 0.64
C GLU A 182 16.04 6.06 0.43
N GLY A 183 15.86 5.41 -0.72
CA GLY A 183 16.61 4.21 -1.12
C GLY A 183 15.98 2.91 -0.64
N PHE A 184 14.67 2.78 -0.77
CA PHE A 184 13.92 1.55 -0.59
C PHE A 184 13.01 1.25 -1.78
N VAL A 185 12.49 0.04 -1.87
CA VAL A 185 11.49 -0.39 -2.85
C VAL A 185 10.23 -0.82 -2.09
N PRO A 186 9.07 -0.18 -2.31
CA PRO A 186 7.82 -0.60 -1.69
C PRO A 186 7.28 -1.85 -2.37
N VAL A 187 6.72 -2.76 -1.57
CA VAL A 187 6.03 -3.97 -2.05
C VAL A 187 4.78 -4.19 -1.21
N LEU A 188 3.67 -4.50 -1.87
CA LEU A 188 2.43 -4.97 -1.24
C LEU A 188 2.52 -6.49 -1.05
N ILE A 189 2.22 -6.98 0.13
CA ILE A 189 2.35 -8.38 0.50
C ILE A 189 1.04 -8.83 1.14
N GLN A 190 0.47 -9.96 0.71
CA GLN A 190 -0.69 -10.54 1.35
C GLN A 190 -0.35 -10.92 2.80
N ALA A 191 -1.08 -10.33 3.75
CA ALA A 191 -0.69 -10.36 5.17
C ALA A 191 -1.00 -11.69 5.86
N ASP A 192 -2.11 -12.34 5.49
CA ASP A 192 -2.56 -13.59 6.13
C ASP A 192 -2.12 -14.85 5.36
N ASP A 193 -1.09 -14.71 4.54
CA ASP A 193 -0.55 -15.79 3.72
C ASP A 193 0.49 -16.62 4.51
N GLU A 194 -0.01 -17.62 5.22
CA GLU A 194 0.83 -18.54 6.00
C GLU A 194 1.80 -19.33 5.10
N THR A 195 1.36 -19.70 3.88
CA THR A 195 2.22 -20.39 2.91
C THR A 195 3.37 -19.51 2.44
N LEU A 196 3.12 -18.21 2.27
CA LEU A 196 4.21 -17.26 1.99
C LEU A 196 5.21 -17.24 3.15
N LEU A 197 4.76 -17.11 4.39
CA LEU A 197 5.63 -17.13 5.56
C LEU A 197 6.48 -18.42 5.62
N GLU A 198 5.85 -19.58 5.36
CA GLU A 198 6.57 -20.86 5.28
C GLU A 198 7.68 -20.83 4.23
N CYS A 199 7.38 -20.34 3.02
CA CYS A 199 8.37 -20.22 1.95
C CYS A 199 9.53 -19.30 2.34
N LEU A 200 9.23 -18.14 2.94
CA LEU A 200 10.24 -17.18 3.39
C LEU A 200 11.18 -17.80 4.42
N VAL A 201 10.62 -18.45 5.45
CA VAL A 201 11.40 -19.06 6.54
C VAL A 201 12.19 -20.26 6.03
N MET A 202 11.58 -21.16 5.27
CA MET A 202 12.23 -22.35 4.70
C MET A 202 13.48 -21.99 3.88
N ASN A 203 13.41 -20.92 3.09
CA ASN A 203 14.55 -20.49 2.28
C ASN A 203 15.62 -19.77 3.08
N ALA A 204 15.24 -18.92 4.03
CA ALA A 204 16.17 -18.06 4.76
C ALA A 204 16.75 -18.73 6.03
N ASP A 205 15.98 -19.60 6.68
CA ASP A 205 16.38 -20.37 7.85
C ASP A 205 16.08 -21.89 7.69
N PRO A 206 16.75 -22.58 6.77
CA PRO A 206 16.46 -23.99 6.43
C PRO A 206 16.74 -24.99 7.57
N LYS A 207 17.15 -24.52 8.72
CA LYS A 207 17.33 -25.34 9.92
C LYS A 207 16.15 -25.25 10.88
N ASN A 208 15.26 -24.32 10.62
CA ASN A 208 14.00 -24.22 11.33
C ASN A 208 13.08 -25.33 10.84
N ASP A 209 12.84 -26.34 11.66
CA ASP A 209 11.98 -27.49 11.38
C ASP A 209 10.81 -27.62 12.39
N VAL A 210 10.64 -26.62 13.24
CA VAL A 210 9.76 -26.71 14.41
C VAL A 210 8.56 -25.78 14.32
N ASP A 211 8.76 -24.51 13.96
CA ASP A 211 7.71 -23.51 13.95
C ASP A 211 8.07 -22.34 13.02
N ILE A 212 7.20 -22.04 12.08
CA ILE A 212 7.41 -20.94 11.13
C ILE A 212 7.36 -19.56 11.78
N TYR A 213 6.77 -19.46 12.97
CA TYR A 213 6.70 -18.22 13.75
C TYR A 213 7.95 -17.98 14.63
N GLU A 214 8.81 -19.02 14.83
CA GLU A 214 10.02 -18.97 15.63
C GLU A 214 11.29 -19.10 14.75
N PHE A 215 11.55 -18.13 13.87
CA PHE A 215 12.71 -18.12 12.98
C PHE A 215 13.93 -17.37 13.59
N ASP A 216 15.15 -17.73 13.16
CA ASP A 216 16.38 -17.04 13.58
C ASP A 216 16.66 -15.83 12.69
N LEU A 217 16.33 -14.63 13.17
CA LEU A 217 16.61 -13.34 12.48
C LEU A 217 18.08 -13.20 12.04
N LYS A 218 19.03 -13.86 12.75
CA LYS A 218 20.43 -13.85 12.35
C LYS A 218 20.64 -14.70 11.10
N ALA A 219 20.00 -15.87 11.01
CA ALA A 219 20.05 -16.71 9.81
C ALA A 219 19.42 -15.97 8.62
N VAL A 220 18.26 -15.34 8.81
CA VAL A 220 17.59 -14.49 7.82
C VAL A 220 18.50 -13.36 7.33
N THR A 221 19.16 -12.65 8.26
CA THR A 221 20.09 -11.57 7.91
C THR A 221 21.31 -12.09 7.13
N GLU A 222 21.86 -13.25 7.50
CA GLU A 222 22.98 -13.87 6.79
C GLU A 222 22.57 -14.32 5.38
N TYR A 223 21.36 -14.85 5.22
CA TYR A 223 20.78 -15.20 3.93
C TYR A 223 20.66 -13.96 3.01
N ARG A 224 20.05 -12.89 3.49
CA ARG A 224 19.91 -11.61 2.75
C ARG A 224 21.27 -11.10 2.28
N LYS A 225 22.26 -11.05 3.16
CA LYS A 225 23.62 -10.63 2.81
C LYS A 225 24.24 -11.51 1.73
N LYS A 226 24.04 -12.82 1.81
CA LYS A 226 24.52 -13.78 0.82
C LYS A 226 23.87 -13.50 -0.54
N MET A 227 22.55 -13.33 -0.62
CA MET A 227 21.83 -13.07 -1.86
C MET A 227 22.27 -11.73 -2.47
N LEU A 228 22.30 -10.65 -1.70
CA LEU A 228 22.70 -9.32 -2.17
C LEU A 228 24.17 -9.22 -2.57
N SER A 229 25.04 -10.06 -2.02
CA SER A 229 26.47 -10.09 -2.39
C SER A 229 26.79 -11.02 -3.56
N THR A 230 25.86 -11.89 -3.94
CA THR A 230 26.04 -12.83 -5.05
C THR A 230 25.80 -12.09 -6.38
N PRO A 231 26.72 -12.20 -7.37
CA PRO A 231 26.48 -11.60 -8.67
C PRO A 231 25.22 -12.17 -9.31
N VAL A 232 24.32 -11.26 -9.75
CA VAL A 232 23.07 -11.65 -10.41
C VAL A 232 23.42 -12.26 -11.78
N LYS A 233 22.87 -13.46 -12.05
CA LYS A 233 23.01 -14.18 -13.34
C LYS A 233 22.49 -13.33 -14.50
N ASP A 234 22.80 -13.74 -15.72
CA ASP A 234 22.16 -13.18 -16.93
C ASP A 234 20.70 -13.65 -17.00
N GLY A 235 19.77 -12.71 -16.88
CA GLY A 235 18.35 -13.06 -16.75
C GLY A 235 17.74 -13.66 -18.02
N LYS A 236 18.25 -13.26 -19.20
CA LYS A 236 17.81 -13.87 -20.47
C LYS A 236 18.20 -15.34 -20.54
N THR A 237 19.43 -15.67 -20.17
CA THR A 237 19.90 -17.06 -20.11
C THR A 237 19.09 -17.89 -19.11
N VAL A 238 18.81 -17.33 -17.93
CA VAL A 238 17.97 -18.02 -16.91
C VAL A 238 16.57 -18.30 -17.46
N LEU A 239 15.92 -17.33 -18.09
CA LEU A 239 14.60 -17.52 -18.69
C LEU A 239 14.60 -18.54 -19.84
N GLU A 240 15.66 -18.58 -20.65
CA GLU A 240 15.83 -19.57 -21.70
C GLU A 240 16.01 -20.98 -21.13
N GLU A 241 16.76 -21.12 -20.02
CA GLU A 241 16.97 -22.40 -19.30
C GLU A 241 15.66 -22.89 -18.67
N LEU A 242 14.92 -22.03 -17.96
CA LEU A 242 13.61 -22.37 -17.36
C LEU A 242 12.57 -22.76 -18.42
N THR A 243 12.51 -22.02 -19.53
CA THR A 243 11.64 -22.34 -20.66
C THR A 243 12.01 -23.70 -21.29
N GLY A 244 13.30 -23.99 -21.38
CA GLY A 244 13.79 -25.28 -21.90
C GLY A 244 13.36 -26.45 -21.02
N GLN A 245 13.52 -26.31 -19.68
CA GLN A 245 13.09 -27.31 -18.71
C GLN A 245 11.57 -27.56 -18.81
N ARG A 246 10.77 -26.49 -18.85
CA ARG A 246 9.32 -26.60 -18.96
C ARG A 246 8.87 -27.28 -20.28
N LYS A 247 9.61 -27.05 -21.37
CA LYS A 247 9.35 -27.77 -22.63
C LYS A 247 9.65 -29.25 -22.56
N GLU A 248 10.75 -29.63 -21.92
CA GLU A 248 11.09 -31.04 -21.70
C GLU A 248 10.02 -31.74 -20.84
N GLU A 249 9.55 -31.07 -19.79
CA GLU A 249 8.46 -31.59 -18.93
C GLU A 249 7.15 -31.76 -19.73
N ALA A 250 6.76 -30.76 -20.52
CA ALA A 250 5.55 -30.83 -21.35
C ALA A 250 5.65 -31.98 -22.39
N GLU A 251 6.83 -32.22 -22.99
CA GLU A 251 7.06 -33.36 -23.88
C GLU A 251 6.95 -34.71 -23.14
N ASP A 252 7.47 -34.78 -21.90
CA ASP A 252 7.40 -36.01 -21.09
C ASP A 252 5.95 -36.32 -20.63
N ASP A 253 5.13 -35.29 -20.43
CA ASP A 253 3.73 -35.36 -20.04
C ASP A 253 2.75 -35.48 -21.25
N ASP A 254 3.27 -35.61 -22.49
CA ASP A 254 2.50 -35.62 -23.72
C ASP A 254 1.61 -34.36 -23.93
N MET A 255 2.00 -33.19 -23.39
CA MET A 255 1.29 -31.94 -23.54
C MET A 255 1.70 -31.19 -24.81
N ASP A 256 0.74 -30.55 -25.49
CA ASP A 256 1.05 -29.63 -26.59
C ASP A 256 1.55 -28.29 -26.08
N TRP A 257 2.80 -27.95 -26.44
CA TRP A 257 3.44 -26.72 -25.96
C TRP A 257 2.69 -25.45 -26.34
N ASP A 258 2.20 -25.38 -27.59
CA ASP A 258 1.57 -24.15 -28.11
C ASP A 258 0.10 -24.02 -27.64
N GLU A 259 -0.63 -25.15 -27.55
CA GLU A 259 -2.05 -25.16 -27.19
C GLU A 259 -2.29 -25.23 -25.68
N GLU A 260 -1.49 -26.06 -24.95
CA GLU A 260 -1.77 -26.39 -23.54
C GLU A 260 -0.85 -25.64 -22.56
N VAL A 261 0.37 -25.23 -22.96
CA VAL A 261 1.31 -24.51 -22.08
C VAL A 261 1.32 -23.01 -22.35
N LEU A 262 1.49 -22.59 -23.63
CA LEU A 262 1.49 -21.17 -23.95
C LEU A 262 0.07 -20.60 -24.09
N GLY A 263 -0.84 -21.36 -24.68
CA GLY A 263 -2.16 -20.88 -25.05
C GLY A 263 -2.14 -19.76 -26.10
N GLU A 264 -3.31 -19.20 -26.38
CA GLU A 264 -3.42 -18.04 -27.26
C GLU A 264 -3.16 -16.76 -26.46
N MET A 265 -2.12 -16.02 -26.81
CA MET A 265 -1.89 -14.67 -26.26
C MET A 265 -2.81 -13.69 -26.99
N GLU A 266 -3.95 -13.38 -26.41
CA GLU A 266 -4.73 -12.21 -26.79
C GLU A 266 -4.08 -10.96 -26.20
N GLY A 267 -3.90 -9.91 -27.01
CA GLY A 267 -3.39 -8.63 -26.51
C GLY A 267 -4.40 -8.04 -25.52
N GLY A 268 -4.04 -8.02 -24.24
CA GLY A 268 -4.82 -7.37 -23.20
C GLY A 268 -4.48 -5.89 -23.06
N GLU A 269 -5.35 -5.13 -22.45
CA GLU A 269 -5.02 -3.80 -21.94
C GLU A 269 -4.33 -3.93 -20.57
N PRO A 270 -3.41 -3.03 -20.20
CA PRO A 270 -2.83 -3.02 -18.86
C PRO A 270 -3.93 -2.89 -17.81
N ASN A 271 -3.79 -3.58 -16.69
CA ASN A 271 -4.64 -3.37 -15.54
C ASN A 271 -4.30 -2.01 -14.89
N ASP A 272 -5.32 -1.25 -14.53
CA ASP A 272 -5.13 0.01 -13.82
C ASP A 272 -4.77 -0.19 -12.33
N ARG A 273 -5.07 -1.39 -11.79
CA ARG A 273 -4.85 -1.78 -10.39
C ARG A 273 -4.30 -3.22 -10.33
N PHE A 274 -3.68 -3.57 -9.22
CA PHE A 274 -3.25 -4.94 -8.97
C PHE A 274 -4.46 -5.84 -8.69
N SER A 275 -4.41 -7.07 -9.17
CA SER A 275 -5.49 -8.05 -9.02
C SER A 275 -5.19 -9.13 -7.98
N SER A 276 -3.91 -9.40 -7.72
CA SER A 276 -3.46 -10.50 -6.84
C SER A 276 -3.91 -10.41 -5.38
N TYR A 277 -4.35 -9.26 -4.94
CA TYR A 277 -4.79 -9.07 -3.56
C TYR A 277 -6.31 -8.92 -3.38
N TRP A 278 -7.11 -9.20 -4.42
CA TRP A 278 -8.57 -9.21 -4.32
C TRP A 278 -9.09 -10.62 -4.07
N ASP A 279 -10.03 -10.74 -3.16
CA ASP A 279 -10.78 -11.96 -2.92
C ASP A 279 -12.07 -11.91 -3.74
N ASP A 280 -12.14 -12.76 -4.76
CA ASP A 280 -13.27 -12.84 -5.71
C ASP A 280 -14.59 -13.25 -5.02
N ASP A 281 -14.52 -13.95 -3.89
CA ASP A 281 -15.70 -14.42 -3.15
C ASP A 281 -16.34 -13.33 -2.31
N THR A 282 -15.53 -12.43 -1.74
CA THR A 282 -16.00 -11.36 -0.85
C THR A 282 -16.06 -9.99 -1.52
N GLU A 283 -15.47 -9.84 -2.71
CA GLU A 283 -15.28 -8.55 -3.39
C GLU A 283 -14.50 -7.53 -2.54
N MET A 284 -13.64 -8.01 -1.64
CA MET A 284 -12.80 -7.20 -0.76
C MET A 284 -11.33 -7.52 -0.99
N THR A 285 -10.44 -6.62 -0.62
CA THR A 285 -9.01 -6.94 -0.62
C THR A 285 -8.70 -7.96 0.49
N TYR A 286 -7.72 -8.82 0.29
CA TYR A 286 -7.06 -9.47 1.42
C TYR A 286 -6.42 -8.42 2.32
N PRO A 287 -6.18 -8.71 3.61
CA PRO A 287 -5.31 -7.87 4.43
C PRO A 287 -3.92 -7.78 3.81
N LEU A 288 -3.31 -6.58 3.79
CA LEU A 288 -2.04 -6.33 3.13
C LEU A 288 -1.00 -5.69 4.06
N ILE A 289 0.25 -5.96 3.77
CA ILE A 289 1.41 -5.27 4.32
C ILE A 289 2.08 -4.48 3.20
N LEU A 290 2.17 -3.17 3.33
CA LEU A 290 3.06 -2.35 2.51
C LEU A 290 4.43 -2.31 3.18
N ALA A 291 5.39 -3.02 2.62
CA ALA A 291 6.76 -3.11 3.14
C ALA A 291 7.70 -2.18 2.38
N LYS A 292 8.51 -1.39 3.09
CA LYS A 292 9.58 -0.56 2.53
C LYS A 292 10.89 -1.34 2.54
N ILE A 293 11.11 -2.18 1.53
CA ILE A 293 12.29 -3.06 1.47
C ILE A 293 13.56 -2.24 1.25
N PRO A 294 14.56 -2.27 2.16
CA PRO A 294 15.73 -1.39 2.12
C PRO A 294 16.79 -1.86 1.09
N VAL A 295 16.41 -1.85 -0.18
CA VAL A 295 17.25 -2.21 -1.33
C VAL A 295 17.24 -1.10 -2.37
N LYS A 296 18.30 -1.04 -3.21
CA LYS A 296 18.44 0.01 -4.21
C LYS A 296 17.86 -0.36 -5.58
N ASN A 297 17.89 -1.64 -5.89
CA ASN A 297 17.44 -2.12 -7.18
C ASN A 297 16.17 -2.97 -7.00
N PRO A 298 15.15 -2.80 -7.84
CA PRO A 298 13.88 -3.49 -7.64
C PRO A 298 13.99 -5.02 -7.58
N TRP A 299 14.86 -5.62 -8.35
CA TRP A 299 15.08 -7.08 -8.33
C TRP A 299 15.76 -7.60 -7.05
N GLU A 300 16.30 -6.73 -6.21
CA GLU A 300 16.93 -7.12 -4.94
C GLU A 300 15.92 -7.44 -3.83
N ILE A 301 14.62 -7.11 -4.04
CA ILE A 301 13.57 -7.43 -3.06
C ILE A 301 13.49 -8.93 -2.76
N PHE A 302 13.80 -9.80 -3.73
CA PHE A 302 13.77 -11.25 -3.53
C PHE A 302 14.80 -11.77 -2.52
N ALA A 303 15.80 -10.96 -2.17
CA ALA A 303 16.66 -11.28 -1.03
C ALA A 303 15.93 -11.16 0.32
N TYR A 304 14.88 -10.36 0.40
CA TYR A 304 14.00 -10.21 1.55
C TYR A 304 12.76 -11.09 1.46
N LEU A 305 12.32 -11.38 0.24
CA LEU A 305 11.11 -12.12 -0.08
C LEU A 305 11.45 -13.36 -0.93
N PRO A 306 12.15 -14.36 -0.36
CA PRO A 306 12.53 -15.59 -1.06
C PRO A 306 11.35 -16.58 -1.11
N PHE A 307 10.27 -16.25 -1.82
CA PHE A 307 9.03 -17.05 -1.86
C PHE A 307 9.10 -18.26 -2.79
N GLY A 308 10.10 -18.34 -3.67
CA GLY A 308 10.28 -19.43 -4.62
C GLY A 308 11.00 -20.66 -4.05
N ASN A 309 11.59 -21.48 -4.92
CA ASN A 309 12.29 -22.73 -4.62
C ASN A 309 11.37 -23.85 -4.07
N TRP A 310 10.12 -23.82 -4.48
CA TRP A 310 9.15 -24.88 -4.23
C TRP A 310 8.23 -25.02 -5.44
N ASN A 311 7.69 -26.20 -5.66
CA ASN A 311 7.02 -26.56 -6.92
C ASN A 311 7.91 -26.11 -8.12
N ASP A 312 7.33 -25.52 -9.15
CA ASP A 312 8.05 -25.04 -10.33
C ASP A 312 8.55 -23.59 -10.20
N CYS A 313 8.41 -22.97 -9.02
CA CYS A 313 8.86 -21.60 -8.80
C CYS A 313 10.40 -21.52 -8.69
N PRO A 314 11.05 -20.64 -9.47
CA PRO A 314 12.51 -20.49 -9.46
C PRO A 314 13.09 -20.13 -8.08
N ASP A 315 14.39 -20.41 -7.91
CA ASP A 315 15.09 -20.00 -6.70
C ASP A 315 15.34 -18.47 -6.66
N THR A 316 15.71 -17.95 -5.50
CA THR A 316 15.95 -16.50 -5.31
C THR A 316 16.96 -15.90 -6.30
N PRO A 317 18.13 -16.51 -6.60
CA PRO A 317 19.04 -16.03 -7.63
C PRO A 317 18.43 -15.96 -9.03
N GLU A 318 17.54 -16.87 -9.36
CA GLU A 318 16.85 -16.93 -10.66
C GLU A 318 15.74 -15.88 -10.74
N LEU A 319 14.95 -15.73 -9.68
CA LEU A 319 13.96 -14.64 -9.54
C LEU A 319 14.62 -13.26 -9.67
N MET A 320 15.75 -13.05 -8.98
CA MET A 320 16.53 -11.81 -9.12
C MET A 320 17.04 -11.57 -10.54
N ALA A 321 17.45 -12.63 -11.23
CA ALA A 321 17.96 -12.54 -12.60
C ALA A 321 16.84 -12.21 -13.59
N ALA A 322 15.70 -12.90 -13.49
CA ALA A 322 14.52 -12.67 -14.32
C ALA A 322 13.97 -11.26 -14.14
N ALA A 323 13.73 -10.84 -12.88
CA ALA A 323 13.22 -9.50 -12.56
C ALA A 323 14.19 -8.40 -13.03
N LYS A 324 15.51 -8.58 -12.89
CA LYS A 324 16.49 -7.65 -13.43
C LYS A 324 16.41 -7.54 -14.95
N TYR A 325 16.21 -8.64 -15.65
CA TYR A 325 16.05 -8.64 -17.11
C TYR A 325 14.77 -7.89 -17.51
N TRP A 326 13.64 -8.16 -16.88
CA TRP A 326 12.37 -7.45 -17.15
C TRP A 326 12.46 -5.96 -16.81
N PHE A 327 13.10 -5.60 -15.70
CA PHE A 327 13.37 -4.19 -15.42
C PHE A 327 14.20 -3.52 -16.52
N GLN A 328 15.26 -4.18 -17.01
CA GLN A 328 16.11 -3.61 -18.05
C GLN A 328 15.43 -3.51 -19.42
N GLN A 329 14.50 -4.41 -19.73
CA GLN A 329 13.80 -4.44 -21.02
C GLN A 329 12.54 -3.58 -21.01
N HIS A 330 11.81 -3.56 -19.90
CA HIS A 330 10.46 -3.01 -19.84
C HIS A 330 10.25 -2.01 -18.70
N GLY A 331 11.22 -1.82 -17.82
CA GLY A 331 11.04 -1.00 -16.61
C GLY A 331 10.21 -1.68 -15.53
N ALA A 332 9.91 -2.98 -15.66
CA ALA A 332 9.05 -3.72 -14.75
C ALA A 332 9.61 -3.77 -13.32
N ILE A 333 8.80 -3.35 -12.36
CA ILE A 333 9.14 -3.31 -10.93
C ILE A 333 8.21 -4.27 -10.17
N PRO A 334 8.72 -5.26 -9.41
CA PRO A 334 7.88 -6.08 -8.55
C PRO A 334 7.09 -5.21 -7.58
N ALA A 335 5.79 -5.40 -7.47
CA ALA A 335 4.89 -4.47 -6.81
C ALA A 335 3.95 -5.12 -5.79
N ALA A 336 3.32 -6.26 -6.12
CA ALA A 336 2.43 -7.00 -5.24
C ALA A 336 2.76 -8.49 -5.25
N MET A 337 2.52 -9.20 -4.13
CA MET A 337 2.93 -10.58 -3.98
C MET A 337 2.07 -11.35 -2.96
N SER A 338 1.80 -12.63 -3.29
CA SER A 338 1.37 -13.70 -2.40
C SER A 338 2.37 -14.87 -2.48
N HIS A 339 1.99 -16.06 -1.98
CA HIS A 339 2.84 -17.26 -2.11
C HIS A 339 2.92 -17.79 -3.54
N ASP A 340 1.94 -17.51 -4.39
CA ASP A 340 1.78 -18.05 -5.75
C ASP A 340 1.61 -16.99 -6.84
N GLU A 341 1.41 -15.72 -6.47
CA GLU A 341 1.27 -14.60 -7.40
C GLU A 341 2.34 -13.53 -7.19
N LEU A 342 2.80 -12.97 -8.29
CA LEU A 342 3.74 -11.86 -8.31
C LEU A 342 3.37 -10.88 -9.42
N GLU A 343 2.99 -9.67 -9.06
CA GLU A 343 2.65 -8.62 -10.00
C GLU A 343 3.78 -7.61 -10.14
N PHE A 344 3.91 -7.10 -11.36
CA PHE A 344 4.89 -6.08 -11.72
C PHE A 344 4.17 -4.82 -12.20
N GLU A 345 4.62 -3.68 -11.71
CA GLU A 345 4.24 -2.40 -12.29
C GLU A 345 5.12 -2.09 -13.51
N LEU A 346 4.49 -1.57 -14.54
CA LEU A 346 5.14 -1.09 -15.78
C LEU A 346 5.07 0.44 -15.83
N PRO A 347 6.08 1.13 -16.38
CA PRO A 347 6.11 2.59 -16.50
C PRO A 347 5.08 3.14 -17.50
#